data_3d00c29cfdf8019f4b4802f98f30a817
#
_entry.id   3d00c29cfdf8019f4b4802f98f30a817
#
_cell.length_a   1.000
_cell.length_b   1.000
_cell.length_c   1.000
_cell.angle_alpha   90.00
_cell.angle_beta   90.00
_cell.angle_gamma   90.00
#
_symmetry.space_group_name_H-M   'P 1'
#
loop_
_entity.id
_entity.type
_entity.pdbx_description
1 polymer ?
#
loop_
_entity_poly.entity_id
_entity_poly.type
_entity_poly.pdbx_seq_one_letter_code
_entity_poly.pdbx_strand_id
1 'polypeptide(L)'
;MKSSLTLITAIVVAAAATPALSADLKVTIEKSNGRMLSPENASCISTSNDKSAPGPNKSLPLSWAKGPKGTRSYAVTMVDPDVPTDFSLFNKEDKAIPKDFKRMEFVHWVLADIPASRTTLAEGADGGGPSASGLPLERTDHGRRGQNGAGGGNLKDGPHGGYMGACPPWNDERVHSYHVTVYALDVDRLNLPDLFTRADLLAAAKGHILASGSRELFYTLNAKARK
;
A
#
# COMPACT_ATOMS: atom_id res chain seq x y z
N MET A 1 -73.97 2.55 23.13
CA MET A 1 -72.59 2.41 23.60
C MET A 1 -71.67 2.43 22.36
N LYS A 2 -70.94 3.52 22.15
CA LYS A 2 -70.00 3.67 20.98
C LYS A 2 -68.62 3.50 21.56
N SER A 3 -67.89 2.39 21.21
CA SER A 3 -66.47 2.15 21.56
C SER A 3 -65.57 2.91 20.57
N SER A 4 -64.81 3.87 21.07
CA SER A 4 -63.76 4.53 20.32
C SER A 4 -62.50 3.73 20.41
N LEU A 5 -61.98 3.26 19.28
CA LEU A 5 -60.71 2.58 19.13
C LEU A 5 -59.60 3.62 18.94
N THR A 6 -58.71 3.80 19.88
CA THR A 6 -57.58 4.71 19.79
C THR A 6 -56.41 3.98 19.11
N LEU A 7 -56.02 4.44 17.91
CA LEU A 7 -54.89 3.90 17.19
C LEU A 7 -53.61 4.56 17.72
N ILE A 8 -52.70 3.77 18.33
CA ILE A 8 -51.38 4.24 18.79
C ILE A 8 -50.39 3.98 17.64
N THR A 9 -49.96 5.06 16.99
CA THR A 9 -48.93 5.00 15.96
C THR A 9 -47.54 5.02 16.63
N ALA A 10 -46.82 3.90 16.59
CA ALA A 10 -45.44 3.82 17.06
C ALA A 10 -44.50 4.47 16.01
N ILE A 11 -43.85 5.56 16.40
CA ILE A 11 -42.81 6.20 15.58
C ILE A 11 -41.50 5.44 15.80
N VAL A 12 -41.05 4.68 14.81
CA VAL A 12 -39.70 4.08 14.77
C VAL A 12 -38.72 5.17 14.36
N VAL A 13 -37.97 5.69 15.31
CA VAL A 13 -36.84 6.58 15.03
C VAL A 13 -35.66 5.72 14.58
N ALA A 14 -35.41 5.68 13.30
CA ALA A 14 -34.18 5.11 12.76
C ALA A 14 -33.01 6.03 13.14
N ALA A 15 -32.16 5.59 14.05
CA ALA A 15 -30.91 6.26 14.35
C ALA A 15 -30.00 6.16 13.11
N ALA A 16 -29.79 7.27 12.42
CA ALA A 16 -28.78 7.37 11.37
C ALA A 16 -27.40 7.22 12.04
N ALA A 17 -26.71 6.11 11.75
CA ALA A 17 -25.32 5.93 12.16
C ALA A 17 -24.48 6.97 11.43
N THR A 18 -23.99 7.97 12.16
CA THR A 18 -22.93 8.86 11.66
C THR A 18 -21.71 8.02 11.33
N PRO A 19 -21.08 8.20 10.16
CA PRO A 19 -19.83 7.53 9.88
C PRO A 19 -18.81 7.95 10.95
N ALA A 20 -18.37 7.01 11.77
CA ALA A 20 -17.30 7.26 12.71
C ALA A 20 -16.08 7.67 11.92
N LEU A 21 -15.53 8.87 12.20
CA LEU A 21 -14.21 9.25 11.71
C LEU A 21 -13.23 8.16 12.14
N SER A 22 -12.59 7.51 11.17
CA SER A 22 -11.55 6.52 11.42
C SER A 22 -10.48 7.14 12.32
N ALA A 23 -10.18 6.52 13.45
CA ALA A 23 -9.15 7.00 14.35
C ALA A 23 -7.78 6.98 13.65
N ASP A 24 -6.90 7.93 14.00
CA ASP A 24 -5.54 7.98 13.43
C ASP A 24 -4.65 6.90 14.08
N LEU A 25 -4.11 6.02 13.26
CA LEU A 25 -3.22 4.94 13.67
C LEU A 25 -1.76 5.41 13.49
N LYS A 26 -1.02 5.52 14.60
CA LYS A 26 0.41 5.88 14.51
C LYS A 26 1.18 4.77 13.80
N VAL A 27 1.74 5.09 12.63
CA VAL A 27 2.58 4.20 11.80
C VAL A 27 4.02 4.71 11.84
N THR A 28 4.99 3.81 11.91
CA THR A 28 6.44 4.11 11.91
C THR A 28 7.14 3.19 10.91
N ILE A 29 8.04 3.76 10.12
CA ILE A 29 8.95 3.03 9.24
C ILE A 29 10.35 3.29 9.78
N GLU A 30 10.99 2.22 10.27
CA GLU A 30 12.36 2.28 10.79
C GLU A 30 13.37 2.37 9.64
N LYS A 31 14.59 2.83 9.95
CA LYS A 31 15.70 2.96 8.99
C LYS A 31 15.44 3.86 7.78
N SER A 32 14.36 4.65 7.77
CA SER A 32 14.22 5.73 6.81
C SER A 32 15.05 6.93 7.28
N ASN A 33 15.87 7.50 6.41
CA ASN A 33 16.59 8.74 6.70
C ASN A 33 15.61 9.92 6.55
N GLY A 34 14.94 10.28 7.66
CA GLY A 34 13.84 11.24 7.63
C GLY A 34 12.65 10.64 6.85
N ARG A 35 12.36 11.21 5.66
CA ARG A 35 11.29 10.74 4.77
C ARG A 35 11.85 10.03 3.52
N MET A 36 13.16 9.76 3.45
CA MET A 36 13.75 9.08 2.30
C MET A 36 13.69 7.55 2.49
N LEU A 37 13.21 6.86 1.47
CA LEU A 37 13.24 5.39 1.41
C LEU A 37 14.70 4.92 1.31
N SER A 38 15.07 3.92 2.12
CA SER A 38 16.40 3.33 2.09
C SER A 38 16.65 2.59 0.77
N PRO A 39 17.86 2.65 0.19
CA PRO A 39 18.23 1.82 -0.95
C PRO A 39 18.05 0.31 -0.71
N GLU A 40 18.13 -0.15 0.55
CA GLU A 40 17.85 -1.56 0.94
C GLU A 40 16.41 -1.97 0.63
N ASN A 41 15.48 -1.00 0.66
CA ASN A 41 14.07 -1.23 0.43
C ASN A 41 13.64 -0.90 -1.02
N ALA A 42 14.58 -0.48 -1.87
CA ALA A 42 14.31 -0.19 -3.28
C ALA A 42 14.55 -1.43 -4.16
N SER A 43 13.73 -1.61 -5.19
CA SER A 43 13.94 -2.64 -6.20
C SER A 43 14.94 -2.21 -7.28
N CYS A 44 15.23 -0.91 -7.36
CA CYS A 44 16.31 -0.35 -8.17
C CYS A 44 17.14 0.63 -7.34
N ILE A 45 18.46 0.61 -7.55
CA ILE A 45 19.41 1.53 -6.95
C ILE A 45 20.19 2.29 -8.03
N SER A 46 20.71 3.47 -7.67
CA SER A 46 21.56 4.25 -8.59
C SER A 46 22.92 3.60 -8.76
N THR A 47 23.45 3.70 -9.98
CA THR A 47 24.82 3.32 -10.32
C THR A 47 25.73 4.55 -10.40
N SER A 48 27.06 4.33 -10.49
CA SER A 48 28.05 5.42 -10.58
C SER A 48 27.92 6.28 -11.86
N ASN A 49 27.23 5.80 -12.87
CA ASN A 49 26.96 6.53 -14.13
C ASN A 49 25.53 7.08 -14.22
N ASP A 50 24.91 7.35 -13.07
CA ASP A 50 23.55 7.90 -12.95
C ASP A 50 22.44 7.08 -13.63
N LYS A 51 22.68 5.78 -13.81
CA LYS A 51 21.70 4.80 -14.26
C LYS A 51 21.18 3.97 -13.09
N SER A 52 20.44 2.92 -13.37
CA SER A 52 19.90 2.03 -12.37
C SER A 52 20.44 0.60 -12.49
N ALA A 53 20.51 -0.06 -11.34
CA ALA A 53 20.76 -1.49 -11.22
C ALA A 53 19.71 -2.11 -10.29
N PRO A 54 19.51 -3.45 -10.33
CA PRO A 54 18.66 -4.13 -9.36
C PRO A 54 19.09 -3.83 -7.92
N GLY A 55 18.12 -3.52 -7.06
CA GLY A 55 18.31 -3.27 -5.64
C GLY A 55 17.98 -4.48 -4.77
N PRO A 56 18.25 -4.42 -3.45
CA PRO A 56 17.98 -5.53 -2.52
C PRO A 56 16.50 -5.86 -2.36
N ASN A 57 15.60 -4.91 -2.62
CA ASN A 57 14.14 -5.09 -2.61
C ASN A 57 13.59 -5.69 -1.31
N LYS A 58 14.20 -5.39 -0.16
CA LYS A 58 13.69 -5.84 1.14
C LYS A 58 12.42 -5.07 1.49
N SER A 59 11.36 -5.74 1.93
CA SER A 59 10.16 -5.05 2.39
C SER A 59 10.47 -4.14 3.59
N LEU A 60 9.69 -3.07 3.74
CA LEU A 60 9.93 -2.06 4.76
C LEU A 60 9.82 -2.63 6.18
N PRO A 61 10.74 -2.26 7.09
CA PRO A 61 10.56 -2.48 8.52
C PRO A 61 9.46 -1.55 9.02
N LEU A 62 8.28 -2.12 9.28
CA LEU A 62 7.06 -1.38 9.58
C LEU A 62 6.57 -1.70 10.99
N SER A 63 6.21 -0.68 11.75
CA SER A 63 5.52 -0.83 13.04
C SER A 63 4.35 0.14 13.15
N TRP A 64 3.35 -0.24 13.94
CA TRP A 64 2.17 0.60 14.18
C TRP A 64 1.63 0.44 15.58
N ALA A 65 0.93 1.46 16.06
CA ALA A 65 0.24 1.41 17.34
C ALA A 65 -0.87 0.36 17.31
N LYS A 66 -1.15 -0.25 18.46
CA LYS A 66 -2.30 -1.15 18.58
C LYS A 66 -3.58 -0.40 18.20
N GLY A 67 -4.38 -1.02 17.34
CA GLY A 67 -5.65 -0.45 16.89
C GLY A 67 -6.66 -0.28 18.01
N PRO A 68 -7.78 0.41 17.77
CA PRO A 68 -8.87 0.58 18.73
C PRO A 68 -9.43 -0.74 19.24
N LYS A 69 -10.20 -0.67 20.35
CA LYS A 69 -10.94 -1.84 20.84
C LYS A 69 -11.84 -2.40 19.73
N GLY A 70 -11.79 -3.70 19.53
CA GLY A 70 -12.51 -4.39 18.46
C GLY A 70 -11.65 -4.71 17.24
N THR A 71 -10.38 -4.25 17.19
CA THR A 71 -9.46 -4.63 16.11
C THR A 71 -9.18 -6.13 16.17
N ARG A 72 -9.41 -6.81 15.04
CA ARG A 72 -9.24 -8.26 14.86
C ARG A 72 -8.18 -8.61 13.83
N SER A 73 -7.92 -7.71 12.87
CA SER A 73 -6.82 -7.85 11.91
C SER A 73 -6.33 -6.49 11.44
N TYR A 74 -5.23 -6.51 10.66
CA TYR A 74 -4.72 -5.35 9.94
C TYR A 74 -4.54 -5.67 8.47
N ALA A 75 -4.43 -4.60 7.66
CA ALA A 75 -3.99 -4.67 6.28
C ALA A 75 -2.96 -3.57 6.00
N VAL A 76 -2.07 -3.80 5.03
CA VAL A 76 -1.06 -2.85 4.59
C VAL A 76 -1.15 -2.66 3.09
N THR A 77 -1.04 -1.42 2.64
CA THR A 77 -0.86 -1.08 1.23
C THR A 77 0.29 -0.08 1.06
N MET A 78 0.99 -0.14 -0.06
CA MET A 78 1.95 0.87 -0.49
C MET A 78 1.67 1.25 -1.94
N VAL A 79 1.58 2.54 -2.21
CA VAL A 79 1.29 3.08 -3.55
C VAL A 79 2.24 4.22 -3.90
N ASP A 80 2.54 4.35 -5.19
CA ASP A 80 3.27 5.45 -5.82
C ASP A 80 2.31 6.16 -6.79
N PRO A 81 1.85 7.39 -6.51
CA PRO A 81 0.97 8.15 -7.40
C PRO A 81 1.74 8.89 -8.51
N ASP A 82 3.07 8.82 -8.53
CA ASP A 82 3.93 9.63 -9.37
C ASP A 82 4.46 8.91 -10.61
N VAL A 83 3.98 7.69 -10.92
CA VAL A 83 4.45 6.91 -12.06
C VAL A 83 4.00 7.56 -13.39
N PRO A 84 4.92 7.88 -14.31
CA PRO A 84 4.54 8.42 -15.63
C PRO A 84 3.66 7.44 -16.41
N THR A 85 2.66 7.97 -17.12
CA THR A 85 1.70 7.12 -17.85
C THR A 85 2.27 6.54 -19.16
N ASP A 86 3.43 7.00 -19.62
CA ASP A 86 4.09 6.50 -20.82
C ASP A 86 5.40 5.79 -20.47
N PHE A 87 5.37 4.48 -20.39
CA PHE A 87 6.52 3.63 -20.08
C PHE A 87 7.60 3.66 -21.19
N SER A 88 7.29 4.09 -22.42
CA SER A 88 8.26 4.20 -23.50
C SER A 88 9.32 5.27 -23.25
N LEU A 89 9.05 6.21 -22.33
CA LEU A 89 9.97 7.27 -21.91
C LEU A 89 10.97 6.82 -20.85
N PHE A 90 10.73 5.66 -20.18
CA PHE A 90 11.52 5.24 -19.05
C PHE A 90 12.97 4.94 -19.44
N ASN A 91 13.89 5.49 -18.65
CA ASN A 91 15.32 5.20 -18.73
C ASN A 91 15.93 5.49 -20.11
N LYS A 92 15.49 6.57 -20.76
CA LYS A 92 16.06 7.07 -22.02
C LYS A 92 17.11 8.14 -21.77
N GLU A 93 18.27 8.04 -22.45
CA GLU A 93 19.40 8.96 -22.24
C GLU A 93 19.12 10.37 -22.76
N ASP A 94 18.39 10.46 -23.87
CA ASP A 94 18.09 11.68 -24.61
C ASP A 94 16.78 12.36 -24.24
N LYS A 95 16.06 11.83 -23.25
CA LYS A 95 14.72 12.30 -22.86
C LYS A 95 14.61 12.42 -21.35
N ALA A 96 14.30 13.62 -20.87
CA ALA A 96 13.83 13.80 -19.50
C ALA A 96 12.32 13.58 -19.44
N ILE A 97 11.83 13.08 -18.31
CA ILE A 97 10.39 13.04 -18.00
C ILE A 97 10.10 14.25 -17.12
N PRO A 98 9.37 15.27 -17.62
CA PRO A 98 9.10 16.50 -16.87
C PRO A 98 8.32 16.25 -15.57
N LYS A 99 8.49 17.14 -14.58
CA LYS A 99 7.78 17.06 -13.29
C LYS A 99 6.26 17.08 -13.43
N ASP A 100 5.75 17.82 -14.42
CA ASP A 100 4.32 18.00 -14.72
C ASP A 100 3.77 16.97 -15.72
N PHE A 101 4.58 15.98 -16.13
CA PHE A 101 4.09 14.89 -16.99
C PHE A 101 2.94 14.16 -16.32
N LYS A 102 1.97 13.67 -17.11
CA LYS A 102 0.81 12.93 -16.62
C LYS A 102 1.23 11.69 -15.82
N ARG A 103 0.65 11.52 -14.64
CA ARG A 103 0.98 10.45 -13.69
C ARG A 103 -0.19 9.50 -13.47
N MET A 104 0.15 8.29 -13.02
CA MET A 104 -0.78 7.26 -12.61
C MET A 104 -0.33 6.64 -11.29
N GLU A 105 -1.27 6.05 -10.56
CA GLU A 105 -0.95 5.27 -9.36
C GLU A 105 -0.39 3.90 -9.75
N PHE A 106 0.68 3.49 -9.06
CA PHE A 106 1.21 2.13 -9.11
C PHE A 106 1.19 1.52 -7.70
N VAL A 107 0.71 0.27 -7.61
CA VAL A 107 0.59 -0.44 -6.33
C VAL A 107 1.86 -1.25 -6.08
N HIS A 108 2.58 -0.93 -5.01
CA HIS A 108 3.84 -1.58 -4.64
C HIS A 108 3.68 -2.74 -3.65
N TRP A 109 2.65 -2.70 -2.82
CA TRP A 109 2.45 -3.72 -1.78
C TRP A 109 0.97 -3.82 -1.41
N VAL A 110 0.49 -5.06 -1.26
CA VAL A 110 -0.85 -5.38 -0.76
C VAL A 110 -0.74 -6.58 0.17
N LEU A 111 -1.05 -6.37 1.44
CA LEU A 111 -1.04 -7.43 2.45
C LEU A 111 -2.32 -7.32 3.29
N ALA A 112 -3.11 -8.38 3.33
CA ALA A 112 -4.36 -8.47 4.07
C ALA A 112 -4.28 -9.46 5.23
N ASP A 113 -5.28 -9.45 6.10
CA ASP A 113 -5.51 -10.44 7.15
C ASP A 113 -4.28 -10.64 8.08
N ILE A 114 -3.57 -9.55 8.39
CA ILE A 114 -2.48 -9.56 9.37
C ILE A 114 -3.11 -9.75 10.75
N PRO A 115 -2.69 -10.77 11.55
CA PRO A 115 -3.31 -11.02 12.84
C PRO A 115 -3.26 -9.82 13.80
N ALA A 116 -4.31 -9.57 14.59
CA ALA A 116 -4.38 -8.44 15.53
C ALA A 116 -3.26 -8.42 16.58
N SER A 117 -2.66 -9.57 16.86
CA SER A 117 -1.51 -9.70 17.76
C SER A 117 -0.21 -9.14 17.17
N ARG A 118 -0.15 -8.93 15.86
CA ARG A 118 1.01 -8.44 15.14
C ARG A 118 0.88 -6.94 14.88
N THR A 119 1.83 -6.16 15.37
CA THR A 119 1.93 -4.72 15.15
C THR A 119 3.25 -4.31 14.52
N THR A 120 3.99 -5.29 14.02
CA THR A 120 5.29 -5.08 13.36
C THR A 120 5.48 -6.05 12.20
N LEU A 121 6.17 -5.60 11.16
CA LEU A 121 6.73 -6.42 10.09
C LEU A 121 8.23 -6.15 10.03
N ALA A 122 9.04 -7.19 10.12
CA ALA A 122 10.50 -7.08 10.02
C ALA A 122 10.89 -6.71 8.58
N GLU A 123 12.05 -6.06 8.44
CA GLU A 123 12.64 -5.78 7.13
C GLU A 123 12.84 -7.09 6.34
N GLY A 124 12.38 -7.12 5.11
CA GLY A 124 12.48 -8.29 4.23
C GLY A 124 11.47 -9.40 4.50
N ALA A 125 10.55 -9.25 5.46
CA ALA A 125 9.56 -10.28 5.77
C ALA A 125 8.64 -10.61 4.58
N ASP A 126 8.37 -9.63 3.71
CA ASP A 126 7.45 -9.78 2.57
C ASP A 126 8.07 -9.35 1.24
N GLY A 127 9.37 -9.33 1.14
CA GLY A 127 10.12 -9.00 -0.07
C GLY A 127 11.61 -9.21 0.16
N GLY A 128 12.32 -9.57 -0.87
CA GLY A 128 13.77 -9.75 -0.84
C GLY A 128 14.32 -10.24 -2.17
N GLY A 129 15.44 -9.65 -2.57
CA GLY A 129 16.11 -9.97 -3.82
C GLY A 129 15.41 -9.42 -5.07
N PRO A 130 16.14 -9.33 -6.16
CA PRO A 130 15.59 -8.95 -7.46
C PRO A 130 14.68 -10.08 -7.96
N SER A 131 13.38 -9.85 -7.95
CA SER A 131 12.42 -10.78 -8.53
C SER A 131 11.53 -10.05 -9.52
N ALA A 132 11.67 -10.35 -10.78
CA ALA A 132 10.79 -9.84 -11.82
C ALA A 132 9.35 -10.40 -11.68
N SER A 133 9.20 -11.54 -11.00
CA SER A 133 7.94 -12.25 -10.85
C SER A 133 7.22 -12.01 -9.50
N GLY A 134 7.85 -11.27 -8.58
CA GLY A 134 7.32 -11.10 -7.21
C GLY A 134 7.30 -12.40 -6.40
N LEU A 135 6.62 -12.36 -5.27
CA LEU A 135 6.42 -13.52 -4.40
C LEU A 135 5.12 -14.25 -4.74
N PRO A 136 4.94 -15.51 -4.31
CA PRO A 136 3.67 -16.22 -4.43
C PRO A 136 2.53 -15.48 -3.74
N LEU A 137 1.33 -15.52 -4.36
CA LEU A 137 0.08 -15.03 -3.79
C LEU A 137 -0.45 -16.06 -2.79
N GLU A 138 0.04 -16.02 -1.59
CA GLU A 138 -0.23 -17.02 -0.55
C GLU A 138 -0.50 -16.39 0.81
N ARG A 139 -0.99 -17.20 1.72
CA ARG A 139 -1.06 -16.86 3.14
C ARG A 139 0.25 -17.24 3.82
N THR A 140 0.78 -16.29 4.58
CA THR A 140 1.97 -16.43 5.40
C THR A 140 1.61 -16.31 6.89
N ASP A 141 2.59 -16.41 7.78
CA ASP A 141 2.42 -16.17 9.22
C ASP A 141 2.13 -14.69 9.55
N HIS A 142 2.41 -13.77 8.63
CA HIS A 142 2.23 -12.34 8.80
C HIS A 142 1.10 -11.73 7.96
N GLY A 143 0.35 -12.53 7.20
CA GLY A 143 -0.79 -12.05 6.43
C GLY A 143 -1.00 -12.83 5.14
N ARG A 144 -1.91 -12.34 4.29
CA ARG A 144 -2.20 -12.88 2.96
C ARG A 144 -1.76 -11.87 1.91
N ARG A 145 -0.89 -12.29 1.01
CA ARG A 145 -0.37 -11.46 -0.08
C ARG A 145 -1.41 -11.24 -1.15
N GLY A 146 -1.62 -9.97 -1.53
CA GLY A 146 -2.35 -9.57 -2.73
C GLY A 146 -1.40 -9.24 -3.87
N GLN A 147 -1.97 -9.08 -5.06
CA GLN A 147 -1.24 -8.74 -6.27
C GLN A 147 -0.80 -7.28 -6.25
N ASN A 148 0.47 -7.02 -6.52
CA ASN A 148 1.00 -5.67 -6.75
C ASN A 148 0.82 -5.26 -8.23
N GLY A 149 1.18 -4.01 -8.58
CA GLY A 149 0.96 -3.43 -9.90
C GLY A 149 1.74 -4.07 -11.04
N ALA A 150 2.76 -4.87 -10.75
CA ALA A 150 3.57 -5.52 -11.79
C ALA A 150 2.75 -6.55 -12.59
N GLY A 151 1.77 -7.18 -11.96
CA GLY A 151 0.88 -8.16 -12.63
C GLY A 151 -0.01 -7.57 -13.73
N GLY A 152 -0.26 -6.27 -13.71
CA GLY A 152 -1.03 -5.56 -14.74
C GLY A 152 -0.19 -4.87 -15.82
N GLY A 153 1.16 -4.94 -15.70
CA GLY A 153 2.09 -4.21 -16.54
C GLY A 153 2.83 -5.06 -17.59
N ASN A 154 4.04 -4.61 -17.92
CA ASN A 154 4.92 -5.30 -18.88
C ASN A 154 5.59 -6.57 -18.33
N LEU A 155 5.54 -6.77 -17.01
CA LEU A 155 6.07 -7.97 -16.36
C LEU A 155 4.97 -9.03 -16.32
N LYS A 156 4.94 -9.90 -17.32
CA LYS A 156 3.89 -10.91 -17.47
C LYS A 156 4.18 -12.22 -16.72
N ASP A 157 5.42 -12.39 -16.26
CA ASP A 157 5.87 -13.64 -15.67
C ASP A 157 5.77 -13.58 -14.14
N GLY A 158 4.91 -14.38 -13.57
CA GLY A 158 4.83 -14.64 -12.15
C GLY A 158 3.59 -14.14 -11.44
N PRO A 159 3.46 -14.49 -10.16
CA PRO A 159 2.29 -14.20 -9.34
C PRO A 159 2.21 -12.73 -8.91
N HIS A 160 3.33 -12.00 -8.87
CA HIS A 160 3.44 -10.60 -8.46
C HIS A 160 2.86 -10.28 -7.07
N GLY A 161 2.99 -11.21 -6.13
CA GLY A 161 2.65 -10.99 -4.73
C GLY A 161 3.78 -10.32 -3.96
N GLY A 162 3.44 -9.84 -2.74
CA GLY A 162 4.38 -9.26 -1.81
C GLY A 162 4.83 -7.84 -2.19
N TYR A 163 5.92 -7.42 -1.54
CA TYR A 163 6.50 -6.10 -1.68
C TYR A 163 7.34 -5.97 -2.96
N MET A 164 7.07 -4.92 -3.71
CA MET A 164 7.92 -4.43 -4.78
C MET A 164 8.43 -3.04 -4.41
N GLY A 165 9.71 -2.90 -4.20
CA GLY A 165 10.34 -1.64 -3.80
C GLY A 165 10.33 -0.58 -4.89
N ALA A 166 10.72 0.63 -4.51
CA ALA A 166 10.83 1.77 -5.40
C ALA A 166 11.78 1.51 -6.58
N CYS A 167 11.36 1.89 -7.79
CA CYS A 167 12.18 1.86 -9.01
C CYS A 167 11.73 2.95 -9.99
N PRO A 168 11.79 4.25 -9.60
CA PRO A 168 11.42 5.32 -10.52
C PRO A 168 12.42 5.41 -11.69
N PRO A 169 12.01 5.88 -12.88
CA PRO A 169 12.93 6.10 -13.97
C PRO A 169 14.07 7.07 -13.59
N TRP A 170 15.32 6.71 -13.90
CA TRP A 170 16.46 7.58 -13.56
C TRP A 170 16.48 8.90 -14.35
N ASN A 171 15.68 9.03 -15.41
CA ASN A 171 15.48 10.24 -16.19
C ASN A 171 14.23 11.03 -15.79
N ASP A 172 13.54 10.65 -14.69
CA ASP A 172 12.38 11.38 -14.20
C ASP A 172 12.83 12.57 -13.33
N GLU A 173 12.35 13.77 -13.65
CA GLU A 173 12.67 14.99 -12.90
C GLU A 173 11.85 15.10 -11.60
N ARG A 174 10.79 14.29 -11.42
CA ARG A 174 10.01 14.22 -10.20
C ARG A 174 10.62 13.22 -9.22
N VAL A 175 10.75 13.64 -7.97
CA VAL A 175 10.96 12.71 -6.85
C VAL A 175 9.64 12.00 -6.59
N HIS A 176 9.62 10.67 -6.65
CA HIS A 176 8.40 9.91 -6.41
C HIS A 176 8.08 9.84 -4.92
N SER A 177 6.80 9.87 -4.58
CA SER A 177 6.28 9.67 -3.23
C SER A 177 5.66 8.28 -3.10
N TYR A 178 5.90 7.64 -1.95
CA TYR A 178 5.42 6.29 -1.64
C TYR A 178 4.57 6.35 -0.39
N HIS A 179 3.28 6.09 -0.53
CA HIS A 179 2.30 6.17 0.55
C HIS A 179 2.07 4.77 1.14
N VAL A 180 2.59 4.54 2.34
CA VAL A 180 2.38 3.30 3.10
C VAL A 180 1.24 3.50 4.07
N THR A 181 0.18 2.73 3.94
CA THR A 181 -1.01 2.83 4.80
C THR A 181 -1.27 1.51 5.52
N VAL A 182 -1.52 1.59 6.82
CA VAL A 182 -1.98 0.49 7.66
C VAL A 182 -3.44 0.74 8.03
N TYR A 183 -4.27 -0.29 7.90
CA TYR A 183 -5.69 -0.30 8.26
C TYR A 183 -5.92 -1.27 9.42
N ALA A 184 -6.59 -0.84 10.47
CA ALA A 184 -7.07 -1.69 11.55
C ALA A 184 -8.53 -2.09 11.27
N LEU A 185 -8.82 -3.38 11.28
CA LEU A 185 -10.10 -3.93 10.84
C LEU A 185 -10.81 -4.67 11.99
N ASP A 186 -12.14 -4.65 12.01
CA ASP A 186 -13.00 -5.33 12.99
C ASP A 186 -13.34 -6.79 12.62
N VAL A 187 -12.74 -7.31 11.55
CA VAL A 187 -12.86 -8.70 11.09
C VAL A 187 -11.51 -9.40 11.12
N ASP A 188 -11.49 -10.71 11.36
CA ASP A 188 -10.26 -11.49 11.34
C ASP A 188 -9.73 -11.67 9.92
N ARG A 189 -10.65 -11.78 8.95
CA ARG A 189 -10.35 -11.98 7.53
C ARG A 189 -11.35 -11.22 6.67
N LEU A 190 -10.83 -10.63 5.61
CA LEU A 190 -11.64 -10.05 4.55
C LEU A 190 -12.09 -11.15 3.56
N ASN A 191 -13.30 -10.97 3.01
CA ASN A 191 -13.78 -11.84 1.93
C ASN A 191 -13.14 -11.40 0.61
N LEU A 192 -11.97 -11.98 0.30
CA LEU A 192 -11.15 -11.63 -0.85
C LEU A 192 -11.03 -12.81 -1.82
N PRO A 193 -11.03 -12.58 -3.14
CA PRO A 193 -10.72 -13.61 -4.14
C PRO A 193 -9.28 -14.12 -3.98
N ASP A 194 -8.93 -15.22 -4.64
CA ASP A 194 -7.59 -15.80 -4.53
C ASP A 194 -6.52 -14.84 -5.09
N LEU A 195 -6.81 -14.18 -6.18
CA LEU A 195 -5.96 -13.18 -6.81
C LEU A 195 -6.52 -11.78 -6.54
N PHE A 196 -6.44 -11.31 -5.30
CA PHE A 196 -6.97 -9.99 -4.95
C PHE A 196 -5.96 -8.87 -5.19
N THR A 197 -6.47 -7.73 -5.61
CA THR A 197 -5.76 -6.47 -5.79
C THR A 197 -5.98 -5.53 -4.60
N ARG A 198 -5.31 -4.37 -4.61
CA ARG A 198 -5.61 -3.29 -3.65
C ARG A 198 -7.08 -2.83 -3.75
N ALA A 199 -7.64 -2.76 -4.95
CA ALA A 199 -9.03 -2.36 -5.13
C ALA A 199 -10.00 -3.33 -4.45
N ASP A 200 -9.76 -4.64 -4.60
CA ASP A 200 -10.55 -5.68 -3.93
C ASP A 200 -10.42 -5.59 -2.41
N LEU A 201 -9.20 -5.36 -1.90
CA LEU A 201 -8.95 -5.17 -0.48
C LEU A 201 -9.75 -3.99 0.07
N LEU A 202 -9.66 -2.82 -0.56
CA LEU A 202 -10.37 -1.62 -0.11
C LEU A 202 -11.89 -1.76 -0.21
N ALA A 203 -12.39 -2.44 -1.24
CA ALA A 203 -13.81 -2.75 -1.38
C ALA A 203 -14.30 -3.66 -0.26
N ALA A 204 -13.58 -4.74 0.03
CA ALA A 204 -13.91 -5.68 1.10
C ALA A 204 -13.75 -5.07 2.50
N ALA A 205 -12.81 -4.14 2.68
CA ALA A 205 -12.58 -3.45 3.95
C ALA A 205 -13.60 -2.33 4.23
N LYS A 206 -14.39 -1.93 3.23
CA LYS A 206 -15.40 -0.88 3.39
C LYS A 206 -16.42 -1.25 4.48
N GLY A 207 -16.53 -0.39 5.52
CA GLY A 207 -17.39 -0.62 6.69
C GLY A 207 -16.71 -1.42 7.81
N HIS A 208 -15.51 -1.95 7.58
CA HIS A 208 -14.73 -2.71 8.57
C HIS A 208 -13.51 -1.96 9.11
N ILE A 209 -13.18 -0.78 8.57
CA ILE A 209 -12.02 0.02 9.00
C ILE A 209 -12.36 0.77 10.28
N LEU A 210 -11.71 0.40 11.39
CA LEU A 210 -11.80 1.08 12.69
C LEU A 210 -10.82 2.26 12.80
N ALA A 211 -9.63 2.10 12.23
CA ALA A 211 -8.58 3.11 12.21
C ALA A 211 -7.68 2.92 11.01
N SER A 212 -7.02 3.98 10.58
CA SER A 212 -5.96 3.91 9.57
C SER A 212 -4.86 4.91 9.89
N GLY A 213 -3.65 4.65 9.39
CA GLY A 213 -2.54 5.58 9.49
C GLY A 213 -1.61 5.42 8.31
N SER A 214 -0.99 6.51 7.89
CA SER A 214 -0.12 6.54 6.71
C SER A 214 1.23 7.15 7.01
N ARG A 215 2.23 6.71 6.24
CA ARG A 215 3.55 7.34 6.12
C ARG A 215 3.88 7.53 4.66
N GLU A 216 4.46 8.67 4.36
CA GLU A 216 4.96 9.00 3.05
C GLU A 216 6.48 8.96 3.06
N LEU A 217 7.06 8.26 2.10
CA LEU A 217 8.49 8.20 1.83
C LEU A 217 8.76 8.74 0.43
N PHE A 218 9.98 9.18 0.18
CA PHE A 218 10.42 9.67 -1.11
C PHE A 218 11.57 8.84 -1.65
N TYR A 219 11.63 8.67 -2.97
CA TYR A 219 12.75 8.05 -3.65
C TYR A 219 12.92 8.58 -5.05
N THR A 220 14.17 8.69 -5.51
CA THR A 220 14.51 9.01 -6.88
C THR A 220 15.84 8.39 -7.27
N LEU A 221 15.95 7.95 -8.52
CA LEU A 221 17.19 7.54 -9.16
C LEU A 221 17.84 8.68 -9.93
N ASN A 222 17.12 9.79 -10.17
CA ASN A 222 17.66 10.97 -10.83
C ASN A 222 18.54 11.79 -9.88
N ALA A 223 19.84 11.82 -10.13
CA ALA A 223 20.80 12.56 -9.33
C ALA A 223 20.49 14.07 -9.27
N LYS A 224 19.93 14.63 -10.35
CA LYS A 224 19.57 16.06 -10.44
C LYS A 224 18.32 16.40 -9.60
N ALA A 225 17.45 15.43 -9.35
CA ALA A 225 16.24 15.60 -8.55
C ALA A 225 16.47 15.43 -7.03
N ARG A 226 17.65 14.98 -6.60
CA ARG A 226 18.02 14.76 -5.17
C ARG A 226 18.37 16.02 -4.40
N LYS A 227 18.34 17.21 -5.03
CA LYS A 227 18.76 18.49 -4.44
C LYS A 227 17.68 19.08 -3.56
#